data_a3df38902c7f9fb97bd192b133f28a5c
#
_entry.id   a3df38902c7f9fb97bd192b133f28a5c
#
_cell.length_a   1.000
_cell.length_b   1.000
_cell.length_c   1.000
_cell.angle_alpha   90.00
_cell.angle_beta   90.00
_cell.angle_gamma   90.00
#
_symmetry.space_group_name_H-M   'P 1'
#
loop_
_entity.id
_entity.type
_entity.pdbx_description
1 polymer ?
#
loop_
_entity_poly.entity_id
_entity_poly.type
_entity_poly.pdbx_seq_one_letter_code
_entity_poly.pdbx_strand_id
1 'polypeptide(L)'
;LEQMDLEGVKIMWTNYPNMPTGASASEELYDRLVDFGRRHGILICNDNPYSFILNDRPLSVLSRPGAKECCLELNSLSKAHNMAGWRIGMVAAERDVISEILKVKSQMDSGMFKPLQLAAVQALSRGPEWFARLNEEYRRRRVLAGEIFDLVGAEYDPESTGMFLWGKVNGKGVDVSDRLLYEAGVFITPGFIFGKNGENHIRISLCAKPEVLKAAAERIAAALAVG
;
A
#
# COMPACT_ATOMS: atom_id res chain seq x y z
N LEU A 1 -16.24 1.04 -14.45
CA LEU A 1 -16.16 2.52 -14.50
C LEU A 1 -17.03 3.07 -15.63
N GLU A 2 -16.90 2.56 -16.86
CA GLU A 2 -17.63 3.05 -18.05
C GLU A 2 -19.18 2.98 -17.95
N GLN A 3 -19.71 2.21 -17.01
CA GLN A 3 -21.16 2.06 -16.76
C GLN A 3 -21.64 2.86 -15.53
N MET A 4 -20.75 3.59 -14.90
CA MET A 4 -21.11 4.42 -13.74
C MET A 4 -21.66 5.77 -14.21
N ASP A 5 -22.57 6.32 -13.43
CA ASP A 5 -22.92 7.73 -13.56
C ASP A 5 -21.73 8.58 -13.09
N LEU A 6 -21.22 9.41 -13.99
CA LEU A 6 -20.05 10.25 -13.77
C LEU A 6 -20.42 11.74 -13.66
N GLU A 7 -21.73 12.08 -13.60
CA GLU A 7 -22.16 13.46 -13.45
C GLU A 7 -21.58 14.08 -12.17
N GLY A 8 -20.92 15.21 -12.31
CA GLY A 8 -20.26 15.92 -11.19
C GLY A 8 -18.95 15.32 -10.68
N VAL A 9 -18.52 14.14 -11.15
CA VAL A 9 -17.24 13.52 -10.74
C VAL A 9 -16.08 14.32 -11.32
N LYS A 10 -15.17 14.80 -10.48
CA LYS A 10 -14.00 15.59 -10.86
C LYS A 10 -12.67 14.88 -10.53
N ILE A 11 -12.67 14.00 -9.55
CA ILE A 11 -11.48 13.35 -9.03
C ILE A 11 -11.76 11.87 -8.85
N MET A 12 -10.80 11.04 -9.25
CA MET A 12 -10.79 9.60 -8.99
C MET A 12 -9.51 9.23 -8.24
N TRP A 13 -9.67 8.61 -7.07
CA TRP A 13 -8.55 8.09 -6.30
C TRP A 13 -8.24 6.65 -6.69
N THR A 14 -6.96 6.38 -6.93
CA THR A 14 -6.41 5.04 -7.09
C THR A 14 -5.25 4.84 -6.12
N ASN A 15 -4.95 3.59 -5.78
CA ASN A 15 -3.81 3.26 -4.93
C ASN A 15 -3.11 2.03 -5.52
N TYR A 16 -1.95 2.25 -6.12
CA TYR A 16 -1.12 1.19 -6.69
C TYR A 16 0.37 1.45 -6.40
N PRO A 17 1.11 0.44 -5.87
CA PRO A 17 0.63 -0.85 -5.38
C PRO A 17 -0.45 -0.71 -4.30
N ASN A 18 -1.46 -1.55 -4.34
CA ASN A 18 -2.67 -1.39 -3.53
C ASN A 18 -2.49 -1.88 -2.09
N MET A 19 -2.99 -1.14 -1.15
CA MET A 19 -3.22 -1.57 0.22
C MET A 19 -4.73 -1.79 0.42
N PRO A 20 -5.17 -2.99 0.84
CA PRO A 20 -4.41 -4.05 1.51
C PRO A 20 -3.93 -5.19 0.59
N THR A 21 -4.33 -5.25 -0.68
CA THR A 21 -4.24 -6.45 -1.53
C THR A 21 -2.84 -6.76 -2.06
N GLY A 22 -1.93 -5.78 -2.09
CA GLY A 22 -0.62 -5.93 -2.71
C GLY A 22 -0.64 -5.94 -4.25
N ALA A 23 -1.79 -5.67 -4.87
CA ALA A 23 -1.91 -5.63 -6.32
C ALA A 23 -1.12 -4.46 -6.91
N SER A 24 -0.30 -4.74 -7.91
CA SER A 24 0.41 -3.73 -8.70
C SER A 24 -0.41 -3.31 -9.92
N ALA A 25 -0.25 -2.08 -10.39
CA ALA A 25 -0.78 -1.68 -11.68
C ALA A 25 0.08 -2.25 -12.81
N SER A 26 -0.56 -2.61 -13.92
CA SER A 26 0.09 -2.82 -15.20
C SER A 26 0.17 -1.50 -15.99
N GLU A 27 1.04 -1.46 -16.99
CA GLU A 27 1.10 -0.35 -17.93
C GLU A 27 -0.25 -0.15 -18.63
N GLU A 28 -0.88 -1.25 -19.05
CA GLU A 28 -2.19 -1.23 -19.69
C GLU A 28 -3.28 -0.63 -18.78
N LEU A 29 -3.27 -0.99 -17.48
CA LEU A 29 -4.22 -0.41 -16.53
C LEU A 29 -4.04 1.10 -16.41
N TYR A 30 -2.79 1.56 -16.32
CA TYR A 30 -2.52 2.99 -16.26
C TYR A 30 -2.87 3.71 -17.56
N ASP A 31 -2.62 3.11 -18.72
CA ASP A 31 -3.02 3.67 -20.02
C ASP A 31 -4.55 3.83 -20.10
N ARG A 32 -5.30 2.84 -19.64
CA ARG A 32 -6.77 2.90 -19.57
C ARG A 32 -7.27 3.95 -18.58
N LEU A 33 -6.60 4.14 -17.45
CA LEU A 33 -6.94 5.18 -16.48
C LEU A 33 -6.66 6.58 -17.04
N VAL A 34 -5.54 6.77 -17.72
CA VAL A 34 -5.21 8.04 -18.38
C VAL A 34 -6.24 8.37 -19.47
N ASP A 35 -6.56 7.40 -20.33
CA ASP A 35 -7.58 7.59 -21.36
C ASP A 35 -8.95 7.93 -20.76
N PHE A 36 -9.35 7.21 -19.71
CA PHE A 36 -10.58 7.47 -18.97
C PHE A 36 -10.60 8.89 -18.37
N GLY A 37 -9.52 9.29 -17.68
CA GLY A 37 -9.41 10.62 -17.10
C GLY A 37 -9.53 11.74 -18.15
N ARG A 38 -8.85 11.57 -19.30
CA ARG A 38 -8.91 12.53 -20.42
C ARG A 38 -10.29 12.62 -21.05
N ARG A 39 -10.92 11.49 -21.34
CA ARG A 39 -12.27 11.47 -21.99
C ARG A 39 -13.36 12.10 -21.11
N HIS A 40 -13.27 11.92 -19.80
CA HIS A 40 -14.31 12.35 -18.87
C HIS A 40 -13.96 13.63 -18.11
N GLY A 41 -12.78 14.23 -18.33
CA GLY A 41 -12.34 15.42 -17.60
C GLY A 41 -12.18 15.15 -16.10
N ILE A 42 -11.71 13.94 -15.72
CA ILE A 42 -11.54 13.49 -14.34
C ILE A 42 -10.05 13.46 -14.02
N LEU A 43 -9.64 14.11 -12.92
CA LEU A 43 -8.28 14.04 -12.41
C LEU A 43 -8.05 12.70 -11.69
N ILE A 44 -7.13 11.90 -12.20
CA ILE A 44 -6.72 10.62 -11.58
C ILE A 44 -5.64 10.91 -10.53
N CYS A 45 -5.92 10.62 -9.28
CA CYS A 45 -5.01 10.78 -8.15
C CYS A 45 -4.50 9.41 -7.73
N ASN A 46 -3.25 9.05 -8.08
CA ASN A 46 -2.66 7.79 -7.67
C ASN A 46 -1.85 7.95 -6.39
N ASP A 47 -2.28 7.29 -5.30
CA ASP A 47 -1.53 7.19 -4.06
C ASP A 47 -0.54 6.02 -4.17
N ASN A 48 0.77 6.34 -4.22
CA ASN A 48 1.85 5.40 -4.51
C ASN A 48 2.94 5.37 -3.41
N PRO A 49 2.62 5.02 -2.16
CA PRO A 49 3.62 4.97 -1.10
C PRO A 49 4.42 3.66 -1.05
N TYR A 50 3.99 2.62 -1.78
CA TYR A 50 4.56 1.27 -1.70
C TYR A 50 5.40 0.86 -2.91
N SER A 51 5.64 1.77 -3.85
CA SER A 51 6.24 1.49 -5.16
C SER A 51 7.56 0.70 -5.10
N PHE A 52 8.36 0.88 -4.03
CA PHE A 52 9.68 0.28 -3.88
C PHE A 52 9.73 -0.85 -2.84
N ILE A 53 8.59 -1.29 -2.32
CA ILE A 53 8.52 -2.37 -1.33
C ILE A 53 8.10 -3.67 -2.00
N LEU A 54 9.00 -4.67 -2.00
CA LEU A 54 8.79 -5.98 -2.64
C LEU A 54 8.27 -5.83 -4.08
N ASN A 55 8.87 -4.90 -4.82
CA ASN A 55 8.47 -4.57 -6.18
C ASN A 55 9.70 -4.36 -7.05
N ASP A 56 9.95 -5.29 -7.95
CA ASP A 56 11.11 -5.27 -8.84
C ASP A 56 10.85 -4.40 -10.10
N ARG A 57 9.60 -3.98 -10.32
CA ARG A 57 9.19 -3.14 -11.47
C ARG A 57 8.31 -1.97 -11.00
N PRO A 58 8.88 -1.02 -10.25
CA PRO A 58 8.14 0.16 -9.82
C PRO A 58 7.64 0.95 -11.03
N LEU A 59 6.35 1.26 -11.04
CA LEU A 59 5.68 1.96 -12.12
C LEU A 59 4.96 3.20 -11.57
N SER A 60 5.10 4.33 -12.27
CA SER A 60 4.38 5.57 -11.99
C SER A 60 3.30 5.79 -13.05
N VAL A 61 2.11 6.23 -12.64
CA VAL A 61 1.07 6.65 -13.57
C VAL A 61 1.56 7.79 -14.46
N LEU A 62 2.41 8.67 -13.94
CA LEU A 62 2.97 9.80 -14.69
C LEU A 62 3.99 9.39 -15.77
N SER A 63 4.43 8.13 -15.80
CA SER A 63 5.28 7.61 -16.88
C SER A 63 4.50 7.32 -18.17
N ARG A 64 3.16 7.34 -18.12
CA ARG A 64 2.33 6.99 -19.28
C ARG A 64 2.09 8.19 -20.20
N PRO A 65 1.96 7.95 -21.52
CA PRO A 65 1.64 9.01 -22.48
C PRO A 65 0.34 9.73 -22.10
N GLY A 66 0.36 11.06 -22.12
CA GLY A 66 -0.81 11.90 -21.80
C GLY A 66 -1.15 12.00 -20.30
N ALA A 67 -0.48 11.28 -19.42
CA ALA A 67 -0.79 11.27 -17.99
C ALA A 67 -0.69 12.65 -17.33
N LYS A 68 0.25 13.49 -17.74
CA LYS A 68 0.41 14.85 -17.19
C LYS A 68 -0.83 15.73 -17.38
N GLU A 69 -1.66 15.43 -18.37
CA GLU A 69 -2.86 16.21 -18.65
C GLU A 69 -3.98 15.98 -17.63
N CYS A 70 -4.00 14.79 -17.00
CA CYS A 70 -5.14 14.38 -16.14
C CYS A 70 -4.74 13.53 -14.94
N CYS A 71 -3.45 13.40 -14.62
CA CYS A 71 -3.02 12.61 -13.48
C CYS A 71 -2.14 13.40 -12.51
N LEU A 72 -2.24 13.04 -11.24
CA LEU A 72 -1.23 13.35 -10.22
C LEU A 72 -0.82 12.09 -9.49
N GLU A 73 0.39 12.08 -8.95
CA GLU A 73 0.87 11.01 -8.12
C GLU A 73 1.34 11.53 -6.77
N LEU A 74 0.87 10.88 -5.71
CA LEU A 74 1.36 11.12 -4.35
C LEU A 74 2.38 10.02 -4.02
N ASN A 75 3.50 10.43 -3.45
CA ASN A 75 4.51 9.51 -2.95
C ASN A 75 4.91 9.87 -1.52
N SER A 76 5.43 8.90 -0.77
CA SER A 76 5.76 9.06 0.64
C SER A 76 7.10 8.42 0.97
N LEU A 77 7.89 9.11 1.78
CA LEU A 77 9.12 8.54 2.36
C LEU A 77 8.84 7.63 3.57
N SER A 78 7.59 7.58 4.03
CA SER A 78 7.18 6.81 5.21
C SER A 78 7.50 5.33 5.12
N LYS A 79 7.38 4.73 3.93
CA LYS A 79 7.51 3.28 3.73
C LYS A 79 8.89 2.90 3.18
N ALA A 80 9.18 3.29 1.96
CA ALA A 80 10.42 2.91 1.27
C ALA A 80 11.70 3.48 1.91
N HIS A 81 11.59 4.51 2.73
CA HIS A 81 12.72 5.14 3.40
C HIS A 81 12.64 5.03 4.93
N ASN A 82 11.71 4.24 5.49
CA ASN A 82 11.51 4.07 6.94
C ASN A 82 11.30 5.40 7.71
N MET A 83 10.68 6.39 7.05
CA MET A 83 10.49 7.73 7.61
C MET A 83 9.03 8.01 8.00
N ALA A 84 8.30 7.02 8.52
CA ALA A 84 6.89 7.16 8.87
C ALA A 84 6.64 8.28 9.90
N GLY A 85 7.46 8.39 10.93
CA GLY A 85 7.37 9.43 11.98
C GLY A 85 7.75 10.83 11.50
N TRP A 86 8.45 10.96 10.37
CA TRP A 86 8.92 12.24 9.85
C TRP A 86 7.82 13.03 9.11
N ARG A 87 6.72 12.40 8.77
CA ARG A 87 5.55 12.99 8.11
C ARG A 87 5.90 13.77 6.83
N ILE A 88 6.65 13.12 5.92
CA ILE A 88 7.12 13.73 4.68
C ILE A 88 6.73 12.90 3.47
N GLY A 89 6.22 13.58 2.46
CA GLY A 89 5.83 13.03 1.17
C GLY A 89 5.86 14.13 0.12
N MET A 90 5.46 13.79 -1.09
CA MET A 90 5.42 14.72 -2.21
C MET A 90 4.22 14.44 -3.11
N VAL A 91 3.81 15.47 -3.84
CA VAL A 91 2.86 15.39 -4.94
C VAL A 91 3.59 15.78 -6.22
N ALA A 92 3.44 14.97 -7.25
CA ALA A 92 3.93 15.25 -8.59
C ALA A 92 2.75 15.36 -9.57
N ALA A 93 2.66 16.44 -10.31
CA ALA A 93 1.62 16.69 -11.29
C ALA A 93 2.06 17.80 -12.27
N GLU A 94 1.21 18.13 -13.23
CA GLU A 94 1.39 19.31 -14.07
C GLU A 94 1.33 20.61 -13.23
N ARG A 95 1.99 21.67 -13.73
CA ARG A 95 2.16 22.94 -13.03
C ARG A 95 0.85 23.52 -12.51
N ASP A 96 -0.20 23.52 -13.35
CA ASP A 96 -1.48 24.14 -12.99
C ASP A 96 -2.15 23.40 -11.83
N VAL A 97 -2.10 22.07 -11.83
CA VAL A 97 -2.62 21.25 -10.73
C VAL A 97 -1.84 21.53 -9.44
N ILE A 98 -0.50 21.60 -9.50
CA ILE A 98 0.33 21.94 -8.34
C ILE A 98 0.03 23.36 -7.85
N SER A 99 -0.21 24.31 -8.74
CA SER A 99 -0.58 25.68 -8.37
C SER A 99 -1.87 25.72 -7.55
N GLU A 100 -2.90 24.98 -7.96
CA GLU A 100 -4.16 24.90 -7.20
C GLU A 100 -3.99 24.23 -5.84
N ILE A 101 -3.21 23.14 -5.78
CA ILE A 101 -2.87 22.48 -4.52
C ILE A 101 -2.15 23.45 -3.58
N LEU A 102 -1.19 24.22 -4.09
CA LEU A 102 -0.41 25.17 -3.29
C LEU A 102 -1.26 26.33 -2.74
N LYS A 103 -2.29 26.79 -3.45
CA LYS A 103 -3.24 27.78 -2.93
C LYS A 103 -3.88 27.33 -1.63
N VAL A 104 -4.31 26.07 -1.55
CA VAL A 104 -4.91 25.48 -0.35
C VAL A 104 -3.82 25.19 0.69
N LYS A 105 -2.74 24.54 0.29
CA LYS A 105 -1.65 24.13 1.17
C LYS A 105 -1.03 25.32 1.93
N SER A 106 -0.83 26.45 1.24
CA SER A 106 -0.27 27.66 1.86
C SER A 106 -1.18 28.31 2.91
N GLN A 107 -2.47 27.96 2.94
CA GLN A 107 -3.40 28.38 3.99
C GLN A 107 -3.41 27.43 5.19
N MET A 108 -2.89 26.21 5.02
CA MET A 108 -2.86 25.18 6.08
C MET A 108 -1.61 25.30 6.96
N ASP A 109 -0.48 25.70 6.38
CA ASP A 109 0.79 25.89 7.11
C ASP A 109 1.69 26.92 6.40
N SER A 110 2.65 27.43 7.14
CA SER A 110 3.65 28.41 6.65
C SER A 110 4.85 27.76 5.95
N GLY A 111 4.82 26.46 5.74
CA GLY A 111 5.87 25.68 5.11
C GLY A 111 6.43 24.58 6.01
N MET A 112 7.20 23.70 5.39
CA MET A 112 7.81 22.57 6.07
C MET A 112 9.14 22.96 6.73
N PHE A 113 9.36 22.49 7.96
CA PHE A 113 10.61 22.66 8.71
C PHE A 113 11.82 22.23 7.87
N LYS A 114 12.76 23.15 7.62
CA LYS A 114 13.90 22.95 6.73
C LYS A 114 14.74 21.68 7.00
N PRO A 115 15.06 21.32 8.26
CA PRO A 115 15.78 20.08 8.55
C PRO A 115 15.07 18.81 8.03
N LEU A 116 13.73 18.77 8.03
CA LEU A 116 12.99 17.65 7.44
C LEU A 116 13.21 17.57 5.91
N GLN A 117 13.24 18.72 5.24
CA GLN A 117 13.49 18.76 3.80
C GLN A 117 14.93 18.29 3.49
N LEU A 118 15.93 18.70 4.27
CA LEU A 118 17.30 18.23 4.12
C LEU A 118 17.43 16.73 4.38
N ALA A 119 16.73 16.20 5.38
CA ALA A 119 16.67 14.76 5.62
C ALA A 119 16.04 14.01 4.46
N ALA A 120 14.98 14.57 3.84
CA ALA A 120 14.37 14.00 2.64
C ALA A 120 15.34 13.95 1.44
N VAL A 121 16.12 15.02 1.23
CA VAL A 121 17.16 15.03 0.19
C VAL A 121 18.17 13.91 0.42
N GLN A 122 18.63 13.69 1.67
CA GLN A 122 19.52 12.59 2.01
C GLN A 122 18.86 11.20 1.82
N ALA A 123 17.59 11.06 2.14
CA ALA A 123 16.85 9.83 1.92
C ALA A 123 16.70 9.51 0.42
N LEU A 124 16.32 10.50 -0.37
CA LEU A 124 16.13 10.37 -1.82
C LEU A 124 17.45 10.15 -2.59
N SER A 125 18.59 10.51 -2.01
CA SER A 125 19.92 10.23 -2.59
C SER A 125 20.39 8.78 -2.41
N ARG A 126 19.61 7.94 -1.71
CA ARG A 126 19.96 6.52 -1.53
C ARG A 126 19.80 5.76 -2.83
N GLY A 127 20.83 4.99 -3.16
CA GLY A 127 20.88 4.19 -4.38
C GLY A 127 20.09 2.85 -4.26
N PRO A 128 20.15 2.04 -5.32
CA PRO A 128 19.46 0.74 -5.39
C PRO A 128 19.80 -0.21 -4.24
N GLU A 129 21.01 -0.14 -3.68
CA GLU A 129 21.44 -1.00 -2.56
C GLU A 129 20.62 -0.76 -1.29
N TRP A 130 20.07 0.44 -1.09
CA TRP A 130 19.16 0.72 0.02
C TRP A 130 17.91 -0.14 -0.10
N PHE A 131 17.27 -0.10 -1.28
CA PHE A 131 16.04 -0.84 -1.54
C PHE A 131 16.29 -2.36 -1.56
N ALA A 132 17.43 -2.81 -2.07
CA ALA A 132 17.80 -4.22 -2.07
C ALA A 132 17.88 -4.77 -0.63
N ARG A 133 18.58 -4.09 0.29
CA ARG A 133 18.66 -4.49 1.71
C ARG A 133 17.31 -4.41 2.41
N LEU A 134 16.53 -3.36 2.15
CA LEU A 134 15.21 -3.20 2.73
C LEU A 134 14.27 -4.34 2.30
N ASN A 135 14.28 -4.66 1.02
CA ASN A 135 13.42 -5.70 0.46
C ASN A 135 13.87 -7.11 0.88
N GLU A 136 15.16 -7.34 1.12
CA GLU A 136 15.64 -8.61 1.69
C GLU A 136 15.01 -8.87 3.07
N GLU A 137 14.96 -7.87 3.94
CA GLU A 137 14.30 -7.99 5.23
C GLU A 137 12.79 -8.20 5.08
N TYR A 138 12.12 -7.53 4.13
CA TYR A 138 10.70 -7.75 3.87
C TYR A 138 10.41 -9.13 3.27
N ARG A 139 11.27 -9.68 2.39
CA ARG A 139 11.15 -11.05 1.88
C ARG A 139 11.21 -12.07 3.03
N ARG A 140 12.16 -11.91 3.93
CA ARG A 140 12.28 -12.77 5.11
C ARG A 140 11.04 -12.74 5.99
N ARG A 141 10.48 -11.55 6.24
CA ARG A 141 9.25 -11.39 7.02
C ARG A 141 8.03 -11.93 6.28
N ARG A 142 8.01 -11.80 4.96
CA ARG A 142 6.93 -12.32 4.11
C ARG A 142 6.84 -13.85 4.20
N VAL A 143 7.95 -14.55 4.18
CA VAL A 143 7.98 -16.01 4.39
C VAL A 143 7.35 -16.39 5.74
N LEU A 144 7.78 -15.75 6.82
CA LEU A 144 7.25 -16.03 8.16
C LEU A 144 5.76 -15.67 8.32
N ALA A 145 5.30 -14.60 7.65
CA ALA A 145 3.89 -14.25 7.63
C ALA A 145 3.07 -15.22 6.78
N GLY A 146 3.66 -15.76 5.71
CA GLY A 146 3.08 -16.81 4.88
C GLY A 146 2.84 -18.09 5.69
N GLU A 147 3.80 -18.53 6.51
CA GLU A 147 3.64 -19.67 7.41
C GLU A 147 2.41 -19.52 8.33
N ILE A 148 2.10 -18.31 8.79
CA ILE A 148 0.88 -18.03 9.56
C ILE A 148 -0.36 -18.24 8.70
N PHE A 149 -0.35 -17.77 7.46
CA PHE A 149 -1.48 -17.97 6.54
C PHE A 149 -1.69 -19.45 6.20
N ASP A 150 -0.61 -20.19 6.00
CA ASP A 150 -0.69 -21.63 5.75
C ASP A 150 -1.33 -22.38 6.95
N LEU A 151 -0.97 -22.02 8.19
CA LEU A 151 -1.57 -22.59 9.41
C LEU A 151 -3.08 -22.38 9.50
N VAL A 152 -3.58 -21.25 9.02
CA VAL A 152 -5.02 -20.94 9.08
C VAL A 152 -5.76 -21.28 7.79
N GLY A 153 -5.07 -21.85 6.80
CA GLY A 153 -5.64 -22.24 5.51
C GLY A 153 -6.06 -21.03 4.65
N ALA A 154 -5.37 -19.90 4.75
CA ALA A 154 -5.65 -18.73 3.95
C ALA A 154 -4.98 -18.83 2.57
N GLU A 155 -5.72 -18.55 1.51
CA GLU A 155 -5.21 -18.42 0.14
C GLU A 155 -4.64 -17.01 -0.06
N TYR A 156 -3.38 -16.87 -0.47
CA TYR A 156 -2.71 -15.60 -0.68
C TYR A 156 -1.71 -15.64 -1.83
N ASP A 157 -1.36 -14.46 -2.37
CA ASP A 157 -0.28 -14.32 -3.35
C ASP A 157 1.07 -14.10 -2.62
N PRO A 158 2.00 -15.07 -2.68
CA PRO A 158 3.30 -14.95 -2.04
C PRO A 158 4.21 -13.91 -2.71
N GLU A 159 3.89 -13.48 -3.93
CA GLU A 159 4.66 -12.48 -4.68
C GLU A 159 4.01 -11.08 -4.69
N SER A 160 2.94 -10.88 -3.89
CA SER A 160 2.27 -9.59 -3.76
C SER A 160 3.24 -8.48 -3.36
N THR A 161 3.04 -7.28 -3.90
CA THR A 161 3.88 -6.11 -3.61
C THR A 161 3.45 -5.39 -2.33
N GLY A 162 4.34 -4.54 -1.83
CA GLY A 162 4.08 -3.77 -0.62
C GLY A 162 4.43 -4.50 0.67
N MET A 163 3.91 -4.01 1.78
CA MET A 163 4.31 -4.48 3.12
C MET A 163 3.18 -5.20 3.85
N PHE A 164 2.24 -5.78 3.11
CA PHE A 164 1.11 -6.51 3.66
C PHE A 164 0.90 -7.80 2.88
N LEU A 165 0.55 -8.87 3.58
CA LEU A 165 -0.07 -10.03 2.97
C LEU A 165 -1.58 -9.96 3.15
N TRP A 166 -2.30 -10.30 2.08
CA TRP A 166 -3.76 -10.33 2.02
C TRP A 166 -4.21 -11.74 1.68
N GLY A 167 -4.86 -12.39 2.62
CA GLY A 167 -5.25 -13.80 2.50
C GLY A 167 -6.75 -13.98 2.57
N LYS A 168 -7.30 -14.77 1.66
CA LYS A 168 -8.69 -15.21 1.64
C LYS A 168 -8.84 -16.43 2.53
N VAL A 169 -9.83 -16.41 3.42
CA VAL A 169 -10.15 -17.52 4.32
C VAL A 169 -11.49 -18.14 3.99
N ASN A 170 -11.70 -19.37 4.44
CA ASN A 170 -13.02 -19.99 4.37
C ASN A 170 -13.93 -19.40 5.47
N GLY A 171 -15.05 -18.77 5.08
CA GLY A 171 -15.93 -18.03 5.97
C GLY A 171 -15.55 -16.57 6.14
N LYS A 172 -15.79 -15.99 7.30
CA LYS A 172 -15.53 -14.58 7.58
C LYS A 172 -14.14 -14.37 8.17
N GLY A 173 -13.42 -13.39 7.65
CA GLY A 173 -12.10 -13.01 8.18
C GLY A 173 -12.14 -12.56 9.65
N VAL A 174 -13.27 -11.98 10.10
CA VAL A 174 -13.43 -11.58 11.50
C VAL A 174 -13.49 -12.79 12.44
N ASP A 175 -14.16 -13.89 12.04
CA ASP A 175 -14.26 -15.09 12.88
C ASP A 175 -12.87 -15.73 13.06
N VAL A 176 -12.04 -15.75 12.01
CA VAL A 176 -10.65 -16.21 12.11
C VAL A 176 -9.83 -15.29 13.01
N SER A 177 -9.97 -13.96 12.82
CA SER A 177 -9.25 -12.97 13.63
C SER A 177 -9.58 -13.11 15.12
N ASP A 178 -10.87 -13.22 15.47
CA ASP A 178 -11.34 -13.36 16.84
C ASP A 178 -10.87 -14.69 17.47
N ARG A 179 -10.97 -15.81 16.73
CA ARG A 179 -10.48 -17.09 17.19
C ARG A 179 -8.98 -17.03 17.53
N LEU A 180 -8.16 -16.48 16.65
CA LEU A 180 -6.72 -16.36 16.88
C LEU A 180 -6.41 -15.41 18.04
N LEU A 181 -7.18 -14.35 18.21
CA LEU A 181 -7.02 -13.43 19.32
C LEU A 181 -7.33 -14.09 20.67
N TYR A 182 -8.45 -14.80 20.78
CA TYR A 182 -8.88 -15.38 22.05
C TYR A 182 -8.18 -16.70 22.39
N GLU A 183 -7.87 -17.55 21.39
CA GLU A 183 -7.26 -18.86 21.62
C GLU A 183 -5.72 -18.82 21.61
N ALA A 184 -5.13 -18.01 20.72
CA ALA A 184 -3.68 -17.90 20.57
C ALA A 184 -3.10 -16.57 21.12
N GLY A 185 -3.92 -15.57 21.45
CA GLY A 185 -3.51 -14.22 21.81
C GLY A 185 -2.74 -13.53 20.68
N VAL A 186 -3.12 -13.80 19.43
CA VAL A 186 -2.53 -13.22 18.22
C VAL A 186 -3.60 -12.48 17.45
N PHE A 187 -3.44 -11.15 17.32
CA PHE A 187 -4.35 -10.34 16.53
C PHE A 187 -3.87 -10.26 15.08
N ILE A 188 -4.73 -10.66 14.15
CA ILE A 188 -4.58 -10.48 12.70
C ILE A 188 -5.72 -9.60 12.22
N THR A 189 -5.42 -8.60 11.40
CA THR A 189 -6.43 -7.62 10.96
C THR A 189 -7.49 -8.28 10.08
N PRO A 190 -8.80 -8.24 10.45
CA PRO A 190 -9.86 -8.76 9.60
C PRO A 190 -10.10 -7.84 8.40
N GLY A 191 -10.39 -8.43 7.25
CA GLY A 191 -10.42 -7.71 5.99
C GLY A 191 -11.64 -6.80 5.80
N PHE A 192 -12.75 -7.01 6.51
CA PHE A 192 -13.96 -6.18 6.39
C PHE A 192 -13.70 -4.69 6.68
N ILE A 193 -12.69 -4.35 7.48
CA ILE A 193 -12.33 -2.95 7.78
C ILE A 193 -11.84 -2.17 6.54
N PHE A 194 -11.48 -2.88 5.47
CA PHE A 194 -11.07 -2.30 4.18
C PHE A 194 -12.21 -2.25 3.16
N GLY A 195 -13.41 -2.61 3.56
CA GLY A 195 -14.60 -2.59 2.72
C GLY A 195 -15.26 -3.97 2.59
N LYS A 196 -16.48 -3.97 2.08
CA LYS A 196 -17.33 -5.17 1.98
C LYS A 196 -16.70 -6.34 1.21
N ASN A 197 -15.84 -6.06 0.23
CA ASN A 197 -15.16 -7.10 -0.54
C ASN A 197 -14.06 -7.82 0.25
N GLY A 198 -13.69 -7.30 1.43
CA GLY A 198 -12.73 -7.90 2.34
C GLY A 198 -13.35 -8.81 3.40
N GLU A 199 -14.66 -9.06 3.41
CA GLU A 199 -15.35 -9.78 4.48
C GLU A 199 -14.76 -11.17 4.76
N ASN A 200 -14.33 -11.89 3.72
CA ASN A 200 -13.70 -13.21 3.82
C ASN A 200 -12.18 -13.18 3.72
N HIS A 201 -11.56 -12.08 4.14
CA HIS A 201 -10.11 -11.92 4.09
C HIS A 201 -9.54 -11.52 5.45
N ILE A 202 -8.23 -11.74 5.60
CA ILE A 202 -7.39 -11.27 6.70
C ILE A 202 -6.12 -10.62 6.14
N ARG A 203 -5.52 -9.71 6.93
CA ARG A 203 -4.28 -9.01 6.52
C ARG A 203 -3.21 -9.13 7.58
N ILE A 204 -2.00 -9.54 7.19
CA ILE A 204 -0.80 -9.48 8.04
C ILE A 204 0.11 -8.35 7.56
N SER A 205 0.62 -7.56 8.52
CA SER A 205 1.63 -6.54 8.26
C SER A 205 3.05 -7.12 8.39
N LEU A 206 3.89 -6.86 7.40
CA LEU A 206 5.31 -7.23 7.41
C LEU A 206 6.17 -6.26 8.25
N CYS A 207 5.56 -5.33 8.99
CA CYS A 207 6.27 -4.43 9.91
C CYS A 207 6.73 -5.11 11.19
N ALA A 208 6.11 -6.21 11.58
CA ALA A 208 6.51 -6.98 12.76
C ALA A 208 7.92 -7.57 12.58
N LYS A 209 8.67 -7.65 13.67
CA LYS A 209 10.00 -8.27 13.66
C LYS A 209 9.89 -9.79 13.44
N PRO A 210 10.92 -10.45 12.85
CA PRO A 210 10.90 -11.88 12.61
C PRO A 210 10.59 -12.73 13.86
N GLU A 211 11.10 -12.31 15.02
CA GLU A 211 10.89 -13.02 16.29
C GLU A 211 9.40 -12.99 16.71
N VAL A 212 8.73 -11.87 16.45
CA VAL A 212 7.30 -11.71 16.74
C VAL A 212 6.45 -12.57 15.81
N LEU A 213 6.80 -12.62 14.52
CA LEU A 213 6.09 -13.47 13.54
C LEU A 213 6.26 -14.94 13.87
N LYS A 214 7.47 -15.38 14.24
CA LYS A 214 7.73 -16.76 14.68
C LYS A 214 6.94 -17.14 15.93
N ALA A 215 7.00 -16.30 16.96
CA ALA A 215 6.25 -16.53 18.18
C ALA A 215 4.72 -16.57 17.94
N ALA A 216 4.22 -15.74 17.00
CA ALA A 216 2.82 -15.80 16.60
C ALA A 216 2.47 -17.13 15.92
N ALA A 217 3.30 -17.59 14.98
CA ALA A 217 3.10 -18.88 14.31
C ALA A 217 3.09 -20.05 15.29
N GLU A 218 4.05 -20.10 16.22
CA GLU A 218 4.13 -21.14 17.26
C GLU A 218 2.88 -21.17 18.15
N ARG A 219 2.38 -20.01 18.57
CA ARG A 219 1.17 -19.88 19.41
C ARG A 219 -0.09 -20.31 18.65
N ILE A 220 -0.21 -19.92 17.39
CA ILE A 220 -1.32 -20.33 16.52
C ILE A 220 -1.29 -21.85 16.32
N ALA A 221 -0.14 -22.43 15.99
CA ALA A 221 0.00 -23.86 15.81
C ALA A 221 -0.40 -24.64 17.06
N ALA A 222 0.03 -24.19 18.25
CA ALA A 222 -0.34 -24.79 19.53
C ALA A 222 -1.85 -24.71 19.79
N ALA A 223 -2.49 -23.57 19.53
CA ALA A 223 -3.95 -23.40 19.72
C ALA A 223 -4.74 -24.31 18.75
N LEU A 224 -4.33 -24.40 17.49
CA LEU A 224 -4.99 -25.24 16.47
C LEU A 224 -4.83 -26.75 16.72
N ALA A 225 -3.80 -27.17 17.46
CA ALA A 225 -3.58 -28.59 17.80
C ALA A 225 -4.47 -29.09 18.95
N VAL A 226 -5.10 -28.21 19.72
CA VAL A 226 -5.93 -28.52 20.89
C VAL A 226 -7.43 -28.53 20.54
N GLY A 227 -7.82 -27.96 19.42
CA GLY A 227 -9.20 -27.91 18.93
C GLY A 227 -9.46 -28.90 17.84
#